data_39ddd4782e5f4d0937f5ae8caf7052f8
#
_entry.id   39ddd4782e5f4d0937f5ae8caf7052f8
#
_cell.length_a   1.000
_cell.length_b   1.000
_cell.length_c   1.000
_cell.angle_alpha   90.00
_cell.angle_beta   90.00
_cell.angle_gamma   90.00
#
_symmetry.space_group_name_H-M   'P 1'
#
loop_
_entity.id
_entity.type
_entity.pdbx_description
1 polymer ?
#
loop_
_entity_poly.entity_id
_entity_poly.type
_entity_poly.pdbx_seq_one_letter_code
_entity_poly.pdbx_strand_id
1 'polypeptide(L)'
;MSSEKAKGIIAGAQGNLMTVEFEGIIRQNEVVYLSTGGKNLKGEVIEIDGKKAKVQIFEPTRGVKCGDSVEFTSELLSVELGPGLLQNVYDGLQNPLEKIAEENGYFLPRGVYLAPLDQSKKWDFTPIAKVGDTVSAASYLGRVPEAVIDHKIMVPFGFNGTAKVIEIKPAGSYTINEVIAKLQDDSGKITEVTMVQKWPAKFPIKVGTRLFPDKQLFTKCRIVDGPFPVAKGGTFCTPGPFGAGKTVLQHQISKYAETQVVIVVACGERAGEVVEILKEFPHLDDPQTGKKLMDRTCIICNTSSMPVAARESSI
;
A
#
# COMPACT_ATOMS: atom_id res chain seq x y z
N MET A 1 -2.41 -15.43 25.65
CA MET A 1 -3.84 -15.78 25.52
C MET A 1 -4.21 -15.52 24.07
N SER A 2 -4.43 -16.55 23.28
CA SER A 2 -5.02 -16.39 21.96
C SER A 2 -6.46 -15.96 22.17
N SER A 3 -6.77 -14.68 21.97
CA SER A 3 -8.16 -14.23 21.96
C SER A 3 -8.85 -14.96 20.83
N GLU A 4 -9.88 -15.73 21.16
CA GLU A 4 -10.76 -16.35 20.17
C GLU A 4 -11.27 -15.22 19.26
N LYS A 5 -11.06 -15.36 17.95
CA LYS A 5 -11.51 -14.36 16.98
C LYS A 5 -13.01 -14.22 17.05
N ALA A 6 -13.50 -12.99 17.08
CA ALA A 6 -14.94 -12.74 17.06
C ALA A 6 -15.57 -13.28 15.78
N LYS A 7 -16.78 -13.77 15.88
CA LYS A 7 -17.58 -14.32 14.76
C LYS A 7 -18.93 -13.66 14.71
N GLY A 8 -19.50 -13.57 13.53
CA GLY A 8 -20.82 -13.01 13.33
C GLY A 8 -21.56 -13.66 12.17
N ILE A 9 -22.79 -13.28 12.02
CA ILE A 9 -23.68 -13.68 10.93
C ILE A 9 -24.30 -12.44 10.29
N ILE A 10 -24.55 -12.52 8.98
CA ILE A 10 -25.23 -11.45 8.26
C ILE A 10 -26.71 -11.43 8.65
N ALA A 11 -27.15 -10.31 9.22
CA ALA A 11 -28.55 -10.02 9.53
C ALA A 11 -29.24 -9.24 8.41
N GLY A 12 -28.49 -8.51 7.59
CA GLY A 12 -29.02 -7.73 6.47
C GLY A 12 -27.93 -7.36 5.46
N ALA A 13 -28.33 -7.21 4.20
CA ALA A 13 -27.43 -6.83 3.11
C ALA A 13 -28.06 -5.71 2.28
N GLN A 14 -27.30 -4.64 2.04
CA GLN A 14 -27.70 -3.50 1.19
C GLN A 14 -26.54 -3.11 0.27
N GLY A 15 -26.55 -3.60 -0.96
CA GLY A 15 -25.40 -3.42 -1.86
C GLY A 15 -24.15 -4.08 -1.28
N ASN A 16 -23.09 -3.29 -1.06
CA ASN A 16 -21.85 -3.74 -0.46
C ASN A 16 -21.78 -3.55 1.06
N LEU A 17 -22.86 -3.02 1.66
CA LEU A 17 -22.96 -2.79 3.10
C LEU A 17 -23.73 -3.95 3.75
N MET A 18 -23.09 -4.63 4.70
CA MET A 18 -23.66 -5.74 5.45
C MET A 18 -23.92 -5.31 6.88
N THR A 19 -25.08 -5.65 7.42
CA THR A 19 -25.34 -5.60 8.85
C THR A 19 -25.03 -6.97 9.43
N VAL A 20 -24.08 -7.04 10.34
CA VAL A 20 -23.58 -8.28 10.95
C VAL A 20 -23.93 -8.29 12.43
N GLU A 21 -24.60 -9.32 12.91
CA GLU A 21 -24.73 -9.60 14.34
C GLU A 21 -23.53 -10.43 14.77
N PHE A 22 -22.85 -10.01 15.85
CA PHE A 22 -21.58 -10.60 16.25
C PHE A 22 -21.52 -10.93 17.74
N GLU A 23 -20.61 -11.85 18.07
CA GLU A 23 -20.23 -12.19 19.43
C GLU A 23 -18.73 -11.99 19.61
N GLY A 24 -18.34 -11.48 20.79
CA GLY A 24 -16.95 -11.16 21.11
C GLY A 24 -16.64 -9.68 21.06
N ILE A 25 -15.34 -9.36 20.99
CA ILE A 25 -14.84 -7.97 20.94
C ILE A 25 -14.36 -7.68 19.54
N ILE A 26 -14.89 -6.62 18.94
CA ILE A 26 -14.50 -6.12 17.63
C ILE A 26 -14.05 -4.66 17.70
N ARG A 27 -13.40 -4.18 16.65
CA ARG A 27 -12.92 -2.79 16.55
C ARG A 27 -13.39 -2.15 15.26
N GLN A 28 -13.59 -0.85 15.29
CA GLN A 28 -13.83 -0.07 14.08
C GLN A 28 -12.57 -0.11 13.18
N ASN A 29 -12.77 -0.13 11.87
CA ASN A 29 -11.75 -0.29 10.83
C ASN A 29 -11.04 -1.65 10.82
N GLU A 30 -11.58 -2.63 11.55
CA GLU A 30 -11.06 -3.99 11.54
C GLU A 30 -11.43 -4.71 10.24
N VAL A 31 -10.49 -5.47 9.71
CA VAL A 31 -10.71 -6.33 8.54
C VAL A 31 -11.56 -7.54 8.93
N VAL A 32 -12.51 -7.88 8.07
CA VAL A 32 -13.34 -9.06 8.19
C VAL A 32 -13.30 -9.91 6.93
N TYR A 33 -13.57 -11.20 7.09
CA TYR A 33 -13.82 -12.11 5.98
C TYR A 33 -15.24 -12.65 6.04
N LEU A 34 -15.99 -12.41 4.98
CA LEU A 34 -17.36 -12.89 4.79
C LEU A 34 -17.31 -14.15 3.93
N SER A 35 -17.77 -15.27 4.48
CA SER A 35 -17.80 -16.55 3.77
C SER A 35 -19.13 -16.74 3.07
N THR A 36 -19.12 -16.82 1.75
CA THR A 36 -20.31 -17.07 0.92
C THR A 36 -19.96 -17.93 -0.29
N GLY A 37 -20.74 -18.97 -0.55
CA GLY A 37 -20.56 -19.83 -1.72
C GLY A 37 -19.14 -20.43 -1.85
N GLY A 38 -18.48 -20.76 -0.73
CA GLY A 38 -17.12 -21.29 -0.69
C GLY A 38 -16.01 -20.26 -0.96
N LYS A 39 -16.33 -18.96 -0.94
CA LYS A 39 -15.39 -17.85 -1.11
C LYS A 39 -15.37 -16.97 0.13
N ASN A 40 -14.22 -16.39 0.43
CA ASN A 40 -14.04 -15.45 1.52
C ASN A 40 -13.86 -14.05 0.93
N LEU A 41 -14.86 -13.18 1.12
CA LEU A 41 -14.82 -11.80 0.66
C LEU A 41 -14.27 -10.90 1.76
N LYS A 42 -13.32 -10.05 1.42
CA LYS A 42 -12.71 -9.12 2.36
C LYS A 42 -13.59 -7.89 2.55
N GLY A 43 -13.69 -7.41 3.77
CA GLY A 43 -14.41 -6.20 4.12
C GLY A 43 -13.81 -5.53 5.34
N GLU A 44 -14.43 -4.43 5.77
CA GLU A 44 -13.99 -3.61 6.89
C GLU A 44 -15.20 -3.19 7.73
N VAL A 45 -15.01 -3.16 9.04
CA VAL A 45 -16.01 -2.65 9.99
C VAL A 45 -16.02 -1.13 9.94
N ILE A 46 -17.12 -0.52 9.53
CA ILE A 46 -17.24 0.94 9.46
C ILE A 46 -17.98 1.54 10.67
N GLU A 47 -18.89 0.78 11.27
CA GLU A 47 -19.68 1.26 12.41
C GLU A 47 -20.02 0.09 13.33
N ILE A 48 -20.05 0.35 14.62
CA ILE A 48 -20.45 -0.63 15.63
C ILE A 48 -21.57 -0.01 16.47
N ASP A 49 -22.70 -0.71 16.54
CA ASP A 49 -23.86 -0.34 17.33
C ASP A 49 -24.34 -1.53 18.18
N GLY A 50 -24.00 -1.51 19.47
CA GLY A 50 -24.29 -2.59 20.39
C GLY A 50 -23.73 -3.93 19.94
N LYS A 51 -24.58 -4.89 19.59
CA LYS A 51 -24.23 -6.22 19.05
C LYS A 51 -24.30 -6.30 17.52
N LYS A 52 -24.44 -5.17 16.85
CA LYS A 52 -24.48 -5.09 15.39
C LYS A 52 -23.32 -4.28 14.87
N ALA A 53 -22.74 -4.73 13.78
CA ALA A 53 -21.70 -4.01 13.05
C ALA A 53 -22.15 -3.77 11.61
N LYS A 54 -21.86 -2.58 11.08
CA LYS A 54 -21.92 -2.33 9.64
C LYS A 54 -20.57 -2.64 9.04
N VAL A 55 -20.56 -3.56 8.10
CA VAL A 55 -19.37 -4.04 7.40
C VAL A 55 -19.49 -3.68 5.94
N GLN A 56 -18.50 -3.03 5.40
CA GLN A 56 -18.40 -2.70 3.99
C GLN A 56 -17.49 -3.70 3.28
N ILE A 57 -18.04 -4.40 2.27
CA ILE A 57 -17.30 -5.39 1.49
C ILE A 57 -16.63 -4.71 0.30
N PHE A 58 -15.34 -5.01 0.07
CA PHE A 58 -14.55 -4.43 -1.02
C PHE A 58 -14.88 -5.02 -2.41
N GLU A 59 -15.50 -6.17 -2.44
CA GLU A 59 -15.81 -6.93 -3.66
C GLU A 59 -17.30 -6.95 -3.99
N PRO A 60 -17.68 -7.31 -5.23
CA PRO A 60 -19.09 -7.51 -5.57
C PRO A 60 -19.75 -8.58 -4.70
N THR A 61 -20.89 -8.27 -4.12
CA THR A 61 -21.59 -9.08 -3.11
C THR A 61 -22.67 -10.01 -3.68
N ARG A 62 -22.61 -10.34 -4.96
CA ARG A 62 -23.59 -11.26 -5.58
C ARG A 62 -23.58 -12.62 -4.88
N GLY A 63 -24.77 -13.08 -4.48
CA GLY A 63 -24.95 -14.37 -3.81
C GLY A 63 -24.77 -14.34 -2.30
N VAL A 64 -24.40 -13.20 -1.72
CA VAL A 64 -24.41 -12.99 -0.26
C VAL A 64 -25.84 -12.97 0.24
N LYS A 65 -26.09 -13.66 1.36
CA LYS A 65 -27.43 -13.79 1.96
C LYS A 65 -27.36 -13.67 3.48
N CYS A 66 -28.49 -13.35 4.10
CA CYS A 66 -28.61 -13.41 5.54
C CYS A 66 -28.32 -14.83 6.04
N GLY A 67 -27.58 -14.92 7.15
CA GLY A 67 -27.12 -16.19 7.71
C GLY A 67 -25.70 -16.58 7.26
N ASP A 68 -25.10 -15.93 6.24
CA ASP A 68 -23.70 -16.16 5.89
C ASP A 68 -22.80 -15.73 7.04
N SER A 69 -21.68 -16.45 7.24
CA SER A 69 -20.76 -16.24 8.37
C SER A 69 -19.74 -15.14 8.08
N VAL A 70 -19.39 -14.41 9.13
CA VAL A 70 -18.37 -13.36 9.11
C VAL A 70 -17.34 -13.65 10.19
N GLU A 71 -16.07 -13.66 9.83
CA GLU A 71 -14.93 -13.77 10.75
C GLU A 71 -14.25 -12.41 10.88
N PHE A 72 -14.04 -11.96 12.12
CA PHE A 72 -13.33 -10.74 12.46
C PHE A 72 -11.86 -11.07 12.73
N THR A 73 -10.94 -10.29 12.16
CA THR A 73 -9.51 -10.63 12.19
C THR A 73 -8.74 -10.02 13.35
N SER A 74 -9.30 -9.01 14.02
CA SER A 74 -8.62 -8.13 15.00
C SER A 74 -7.45 -7.33 14.39
N GLU A 75 -7.33 -7.31 13.05
CA GLU A 75 -6.28 -6.59 12.33
C GLU A 75 -6.89 -5.45 11.50
N LEU A 76 -6.15 -4.36 11.37
CA LEU A 76 -6.51 -3.25 10.51
C LEU A 76 -6.10 -3.54 9.05
N LEU A 77 -6.80 -2.92 8.10
CA LEU A 77 -6.36 -2.93 6.71
C LEU A 77 -4.95 -2.35 6.63
N SER A 78 -3.99 -3.18 6.26
CA SER A 78 -2.57 -2.83 6.26
C SER A 78 -1.94 -3.15 4.92
N VAL A 79 -0.90 -2.40 4.57
CA VAL A 79 -0.06 -2.61 3.40
C VAL A 79 1.32 -3.12 3.81
N GLU A 80 1.93 -3.92 2.96
CA GLU A 80 3.30 -4.39 3.12
C GLU A 80 4.24 -3.42 2.39
N LEU A 81 5.15 -2.82 3.14
CA LEU A 81 6.12 -1.86 2.63
C LEU A 81 7.51 -2.49 2.67
N GLY A 82 8.13 -2.63 1.51
CA GLY A 82 9.43 -3.27 1.37
C GLY A 82 9.92 -3.30 -0.08
N PRO A 83 11.08 -3.87 -0.35
CA PRO A 83 11.62 -4.02 -1.71
C PRO A 83 10.71 -4.87 -2.59
N GLY A 84 10.52 -4.45 -3.84
CA GLY A 84 9.68 -5.12 -4.82
C GLY A 84 8.33 -4.45 -5.07
N LEU A 85 8.12 -3.23 -4.56
CA LEU A 85 6.93 -2.43 -4.86
C LEU A 85 7.01 -1.76 -6.23
N LEU A 86 8.20 -1.34 -6.65
CA LEU A 86 8.39 -0.72 -7.96
C LEU A 86 8.18 -1.73 -9.09
N GLN A 87 7.85 -1.23 -10.27
CA GLN A 87 7.55 -1.99 -11.48
C GLN A 87 6.26 -2.82 -11.41
N ASN A 88 5.48 -2.71 -10.34
CA ASN A 88 4.26 -3.49 -10.13
C ASN A 88 3.00 -2.65 -10.21
N VAL A 89 1.89 -3.34 -10.49
CA VAL A 89 0.54 -2.80 -10.55
C VAL A 89 -0.30 -3.49 -9.50
N TYR A 90 -0.88 -2.70 -8.60
CA TYR A 90 -1.70 -3.17 -7.49
C TYR A 90 -3.13 -2.64 -7.59
N ASP A 91 -4.07 -3.32 -6.93
CA ASP A 91 -5.33 -2.71 -6.55
C ASP A 91 -5.21 -1.98 -5.20
N GLY A 92 -6.28 -1.36 -4.72
CA GLY A 92 -6.29 -0.65 -3.44
C GLY A 92 -6.18 -1.54 -2.20
N LEU A 93 -6.24 -2.86 -2.35
CA LEU A 93 -5.98 -3.84 -1.30
C LEU A 93 -4.56 -4.43 -1.39
N GLN A 94 -3.74 -3.84 -2.25
CA GLN A 94 -2.37 -4.27 -2.56
C GLN A 94 -2.30 -5.69 -3.19
N ASN A 95 -3.33 -6.11 -3.92
CA ASN A 95 -3.25 -7.34 -4.70
C ASN A 95 -2.44 -7.08 -5.98
N PRO A 96 -1.42 -7.90 -6.32
CA PRO A 96 -0.63 -7.75 -7.54
C PRO A 96 -1.43 -8.20 -8.75
N LEU A 97 -1.90 -7.23 -9.56
CA LEU A 97 -2.87 -7.49 -10.64
C LEU A 97 -2.29 -8.34 -11.77
N GLU A 98 -1.02 -8.18 -12.10
CA GLU A 98 -0.37 -8.98 -13.15
C GLU A 98 -0.32 -10.46 -12.77
N LYS A 99 0.09 -10.79 -11.54
CA LYS A 99 0.13 -12.17 -11.03
C LYS A 99 -1.27 -12.79 -10.97
N ILE A 100 -2.28 -12.01 -10.55
CA ILE A 100 -3.67 -12.48 -10.56
C ILE A 100 -4.12 -12.79 -11.99
N ALA A 101 -3.77 -11.96 -12.97
CA ALA A 101 -4.13 -12.18 -14.37
C ALA A 101 -3.45 -13.42 -14.96
N GLU A 102 -2.19 -13.69 -14.61
CA GLU A 102 -1.46 -14.90 -15.02
C GLU A 102 -2.12 -16.17 -14.48
N GLU A 103 -2.53 -16.17 -13.20
CA GLU A 103 -3.09 -17.35 -12.55
C GLU A 103 -4.58 -17.57 -12.83
N ASN A 104 -5.36 -16.49 -12.98
CA ASN A 104 -6.82 -16.54 -13.01
C ASN A 104 -7.43 -15.96 -14.29
N GLY A 105 -6.61 -15.46 -15.23
CA GLY A 105 -7.06 -14.79 -16.44
C GLY A 105 -7.43 -13.32 -16.22
N TYR A 106 -8.03 -12.70 -17.26
CA TYR A 106 -8.22 -11.24 -17.34
C TYR A 106 -9.33 -10.68 -16.44
N PHE A 107 -10.14 -11.52 -15.81
CA PHE A 107 -11.20 -11.08 -14.92
C PHE A 107 -10.78 -11.28 -13.46
N LEU A 108 -10.88 -10.23 -12.65
CA LEU A 108 -10.59 -10.30 -11.21
C LEU A 108 -11.54 -11.29 -10.53
N PRO A 109 -11.04 -12.42 -10.03
CA PRO A 109 -11.85 -13.38 -9.30
C PRO A 109 -12.17 -12.83 -7.91
N ARG A 110 -13.35 -13.16 -7.38
CA ARG A 110 -13.71 -12.80 -6.01
C ARG A 110 -13.07 -13.76 -5.00
N GLY A 111 -12.63 -13.22 -3.87
CA GLY A 111 -12.07 -14.00 -2.76
C GLY A 111 -10.69 -14.56 -3.03
N VAL A 112 -9.93 -13.98 -3.96
CA VAL A 112 -8.54 -14.33 -4.25
C VAL A 112 -7.64 -13.18 -3.83
N TYR A 113 -6.71 -13.48 -2.93
CA TYR A 113 -5.72 -12.53 -2.40
C TYR A 113 -4.35 -13.17 -2.49
N LEU A 114 -3.42 -12.49 -3.15
CA LEU A 114 -2.05 -12.93 -3.29
C LEU A 114 -1.12 -12.07 -2.41
N ALA A 115 0.02 -12.62 -2.06
CA ALA A 115 1.04 -11.86 -1.36
C ALA A 115 1.50 -10.68 -2.25
N PRO A 116 1.51 -9.45 -1.71
CA PRO A 116 1.82 -8.26 -2.53
C PRO A 116 3.26 -8.21 -2.99
N LEU A 117 4.18 -8.79 -2.22
CA LEU A 117 5.61 -8.83 -2.51
C LEU A 117 6.05 -10.25 -2.81
N ASP A 118 7.07 -10.40 -3.67
CA ASP A 118 7.68 -11.70 -3.95
C ASP A 118 8.53 -12.14 -2.76
N GLN A 119 8.04 -13.12 -2.01
CA GLN A 119 8.68 -13.65 -0.80
C GLN A 119 9.89 -14.53 -1.11
N SER A 120 10.02 -15.02 -2.33
CA SER A 120 11.11 -15.91 -2.77
C SER A 120 12.31 -15.16 -3.31
N LYS A 121 12.11 -13.93 -3.78
CA LYS A 121 13.15 -13.09 -4.37
C LYS A 121 14.17 -12.71 -3.32
N LYS A 122 15.45 -12.87 -3.66
CA LYS A 122 16.58 -12.44 -2.84
C LYS A 122 17.04 -11.05 -3.25
N TRP A 123 17.44 -10.27 -2.26
CA TRP A 123 17.89 -8.89 -2.41
C TRP A 123 19.28 -8.74 -1.81
N ASP A 124 20.16 -8.04 -2.51
CA ASP A 124 21.54 -7.82 -2.07
C ASP A 124 21.60 -6.70 -1.02
N PHE A 125 21.48 -7.14 0.23
CA PHE A 125 21.49 -6.23 1.38
C PHE A 125 22.89 -5.73 1.68
N THR A 126 23.01 -4.41 1.88
CA THR A 126 24.23 -3.76 2.37
C THR A 126 23.89 -3.01 3.66
N PRO A 127 24.50 -3.36 4.81
CA PRO A 127 24.24 -2.65 6.06
C PRO A 127 24.75 -1.21 6.02
N ILE A 128 24.00 -0.30 6.64
CA ILE A 128 24.39 1.10 6.89
C ILE A 128 24.66 1.29 8.37
N ALA A 129 23.77 0.79 9.24
CA ALA A 129 23.95 0.81 10.68
C ALA A 129 24.98 -0.22 11.14
N LYS A 130 25.54 0.00 12.32
CA LYS A 130 26.52 -0.88 12.98
C LYS A 130 25.97 -1.37 14.31
N VAL A 131 26.48 -2.49 14.79
CA VAL A 131 26.20 -2.97 16.15
C VAL A 131 26.65 -1.91 17.16
N GLY A 132 25.76 -1.58 18.08
CA GLY A 132 25.95 -0.51 19.07
C GLY A 132 25.31 0.84 18.71
N ASP A 133 24.93 1.06 17.46
CA ASP A 133 24.25 2.28 17.06
C ASP A 133 22.89 2.42 17.74
N THR A 134 22.57 3.65 18.13
CA THR A 134 21.23 4.00 18.65
C THR A 134 20.32 4.41 17.49
N VAL A 135 19.19 3.75 17.38
CA VAL A 135 18.21 3.93 16.29
C VAL A 135 16.82 4.20 16.85
N SER A 136 15.99 4.87 16.05
CA SER A 136 14.57 5.13 16.31
C SER A 136 13.74 4.80 15.06
N ALA A 137 12.43 4.96 15.13
CA ALA A 137 11.57 4.78 13.96
C ALA A 137 12.12 5.51 12.73
N ALA A 138 12.07 4.85 11.57
CA ALA A 138 12.59 5.32 10.28
C ALA A 138 14.13 5.51 10.19
N SER A 139 14.92 5.17 11.21
CA SER A 139 16.38 5.13 11.09
C SER A 139 16.82 4.08 10.09
N TYR A 140 17.79 4.39 9.25
CA TYR A 140 18.29 3.48 8.21
C TYR A 140 19.15 2.36 8.81
N LEU A 141 18.78 1.12 8.53
CA LEU A 141 19.53 -0.09 8.90
C LEU A 141 20.44 -0.55 7.77
N GLY A 142 19.94 -0.46 6.54
CA GLY A 142 20.68 -0.90 5.37
C GLY A 142 20.04 -0.40 4.08
N ARG A 143 20.51 -0.95 2.97
CA ARG A 143 19.97 -0.67 1.63
C ARG A 143 20.03 -1.91 0.76
N VAL A 144 19.12 -1.94 -0.22
CA VAL A 144 19.12 -2.92 -1.31
C VAL A 144 18.92 -2.22 -2.65
N PRO A 145 19.55 -2.66 -3.74
CA PRO A 145 19.29 -2.11 -5.06
C PRO A 145 17.91 -2.55 -5.55
N GLU A 146 17.04 -1.60 -5.87
CA GLU A 146 15.74 -1.86 -6.47
C GLU A 146 15.59 -1.03 -7.74
N ALA A 147 15.63 -1.70 -8.89
CA ALA A 147 15.55 -1.10 -10.23
C ALA A 147 16.52 0.09 -10.41
N VAL A 148 16.08 1.32 -10.16
CA VAL A 148 16.85 2.56 -10.34
C VAL A 148 17.20 3.27 -9.04
N ILE A 149 16.75 2.73 -7.90
CA ILE A 149 16.94 3.35 -6.58
C ILE A 149 17.70 2.43 -5.62
N ASP A 150 18.35 3.07 -4.64
CA ASP A 150 18.85 2.43 -3.43
C ASP A 150 17.68 2.41 -2.40
N HIS A 151 16.91 1.32 -2.37
CA HIS A 151 15.83 1.16 -1.40
C HIS A 151 16.39 1.09 0.01
N LYS A 152 15.97 2.00 0.88
CA LYS A 152 16.44 2.07 2.27
C LYS A 152 15.62 1.15 3.15
N ILE A 153 16.29 0.20 3.79
CA ILE A 153 15.68 -0.64 4.81
C ILE A 153 15.81 0.08 6.14
N MET A 154 14.70 0.26 6.84
CA MET A 154 14.65 1.10 8.03
C MET A 154 13.91 0.43 9.19
N VAL A 155 14.13 0.97 10.39
CA VAL A 155 13.37 0.60 11.58
C VAL A 155 11.89 0.89 11.31
N PRO A 156 10.98 -0.07 11.63
CA PRO A 156 9.55 0.11 11.36
C PRO A 156 8.98 1.40 11.94
N PHE A 157 8.07 2.04 11.21
CA PHE A 157 7.43 3.30 11.63
C PHE A 157 6.64 3.20 12.93
N GLY A 158 6.15 2.00 13.28
CA GLY A 158 5.46 1.73 14.53
C GLY A 158 6.37 1.54 15.73
N PHE A 159 7.70 1.62 15.56
CA PHE A 159 8.64 1.50 16.66
C PHE A 159 8.57 2.74 17.55
N ASN A 160 8.45 2.53 18.87
CA ASN A 160 8.37 3.63 19.84
C ASN A 160 9.67 3.74 20.62
N GLY A 161 10.15 5.00 20.78
CA GLY A 161 11.38 5.29 21.53
C GLY A 161 12.66 5.03 20.74
N THR A 162 13.72 4.68 21.45
CA THR A 162 15.04 4.37 20.92
C THR A 162 15.44 2.95 21.26
N ALA A 163 16.29 2.36 20.44
CA ALA A 163 16.88 1.04 20.67
C ALA A 163 18.33 1.00 20.21
N LYS A 164 19.10 0.06 20.74
CA LYS A 164 20.45 -0.26 20.26
C LYS A 164 20.39 -1.42 19.27
N VAL A 165 21.15 -1.31 18.20
CA VAL A 165 21.38 -2.41 17.26
C VAL A 165 22.28 -3.44 17.95
N ILE A 166 21.74 -4.61 18.29
CA ILE A 166 22.51 -5.70 18.92
C ILE A 166 23.03 -6.71 17.91
N GLU A 167 22.36 -6.85 16.76
CA GLU A 167 22.76 -7.71 15.67
C GLU A 167 22.33 -7.07 14.34
N ILE A 168 23.18 -7.15 13.32
CA ILE A 168 22.84 -6.81 11.94
C ILE A 168 23.54 -7.77 11.00
N LYS A 169 22.82 -8.22 9.98
CA LYS A 169 23.37 -9.12 8.97
C LYS A 169 24.47 -8.43 8.15
N PRO A 170 25.54 -9.16 7.79
CA PRO A 170 26.55 -8.65 6.87
C PRO A 170 25.97 -8.44 5.47
N ALA A 171 26.73 -7.80 4.59
CA ALA A 171 26.38 -7.71 3.19
C ALA A 171 26.18 -9.11 2.60
N GLY A 172 25.07 -9.31 1.91
CA GLY A 172 24.68 -10.62 1.38
C GLY A 172 23.30 -10.61 0.78
N SER A 173 22.90 -11.74 0.21
CA SER A 173 21.63 -11.88 -0.50
C SER A 173 20.62 -12.59 0.40
N TYR A 174 19.54 -11.87 0.75
CA TYR A 174 18.50 -12.32 1.70
C TYR A 174 17.11 -12.12 1.10
N THR A 175 16.16 -12.93 1.55
CA THR A 175 14.74 -12.73 1.25
C THR A 175 14.16 -11.63 2.13
N ILE A 176 13.02 -11.08 1.71
CA ILE A 176 12.37 -9.97 2.43
C ILE A 176 11.90 -10.33 3.84
N ASN A 177 11.65 -11.61 4.10
CA ASN A 177 11.16 -12.11 5.39
C ASN A 177 12.28 -12.54 6.36
N GLU A 178 13.53 -12.62 5.88
CA GLU A 178 14.65 -12.94 6.77
C GLU A 178 14.93 -11.78 7.71
N VAL A 179 15.23 -12.13 8.97
CA VAL A 179 15.63 -11.14 10.00
C VAL A 179 16.99 -10.58 9.62
N ILE A 180 17.04 -9.27 9.36
CA ILE A 180 18.26 -8.55 8.96
C ILE A 180 18.93 -7.81 10.13
N ALA A 181 18.15 -7.44 11.14
CA ALA A 181 18.67 -6.80 12.35
C ALA A 181 17.86 -7.17 13.58
N LYS A 182 18.50 -7.12 14.76
CA LYS A 182 17.84 -7.19 16.06
C LYS A 182 18.13 -5.93 16.83
N LEU A 183 17.08 -5.34 17.38
CA LEU A 183 17.09 -4.10 18.13
C LEU A 183 16.71 -4.39 19.58
N GLN A 184 17.42 -3.81 20.53
CA GLN A 184 17.10 -3.91 21.96
C GLN A 184 16.74 -2.52 22.50
N ASP A 185 15.55 -2.39 23.05
CA ASP A 185 15.11 -1.17 23.73
C ASP A 185 15.68 -1.07 25.17
N ASP A 186 15.44 0.06 25.81
CA ASP A 186 15.91 0.32 27.19
C ASP A 186 15.27 -0.63 28.24
N SER A 187 14.16 -1.29 27.90
CA SER A 187 13.52 -2.30 28.76
C SER A 187 14.13 -3.70 28.61
N GLY A 188 15.07 -3.87 27.67
CA GLY A 188 15.68 -5.15 27.34
C GLY A 188 14.88 -5.98 26.34
N LYS A 189 13.76 -5.49 25.84
CA LYS A 189 12.96 -6.18 24.84
C LYS A 189 13.67 -6.18 23.47
N ILE A 190 13.74 -7.35 22.86
CA ILE A 190 14.34 -7.53 21.54
C ILE A 190 13.24 -7.48 20.48
N THR A 191 13.47 -6.67 19.45
CA THR A 191 12.62 -6.57 18.28
C THR A 191 13.41 -7.02 17.03
N GLU A 192 12.90 -8.02 16.35
CA GLU A 192 13.46 -8.51 15.09
C GLU A 192 12.94 -7.65 13.92
N VAL A 193 13.85 -7.25 13.04
CA VAL A 193 13.53 -6.41 11.88
C VAL A 193 13.85 -7.18 10.60
N THR A 194 12.89 -7.22 9.70
CA THR A 194 13.00 -7.76 8.33
C THR A 194 13.06 -6.62 7.32
N MET A 195 13.17 -6.93 6.04
CA MET A 195 13.13 -5.90 4.98
C MET A 195 11.70 -5.38 4.69
N VAL A 196 10.67 -6.02 5.26
CA VAL A 196 9.25 -5.66 5.08
C VAL A 196 8.67 -5.21 6.41
N GLN A 197 7.87 -4.17 6.35
CA GLN A 197 7.02 -3.76 7.47
C GLN A 197 5.56 -3.68 7.05
N LYS A 198 4.64 -4.03 7.94
CA LYS A 198 3.20 -3.82 7.76
C LYS A 198 2.81 -2.49 8.36
N TRP A 199 2.07 -1.68 7.58
CA TRP A 199 1.56 -0.41 8.03
C TRP A 199 0.05 -0.31 7.80
N PRO A 200 -0.75 0.13 8.81
CA PRO A 200 -2.18 0.35 8.64
C PRO A 200 -2.43 1.45 7.62
N ALA A 201 -3.10 1.11 6.50
CA ALA A 201 -3.24 2.00 5.34
C ALA A 201 -3.91 3.35 5.66
N LYS A 202 -4.87 3.36 6.59
CA LYS A 202 -5.64 4.56 6.98
C LYS A 202 -4.99 5.42 8.07
N PHE A 203 -3.84 5.03 8.59
CA PHE A 203 -3.19 5.77 9.67
C PHE A 203 -1.98 6.54 9.15
N PRO A 204 -1.93 7.86 9.34
CA PRO A 204 -0.78 8.64 8.92
C PRO A 204 0.47 8.28 9.73
N ILE A 205 1.63 8.33 9.07
CA ILE A 205 2.92 8.18 9.75
C ILE A 205 3.11 9.38 10.68
N LYS A 206 3.49 9.11 11.92
CA LYS A 206 3.80 10.18 12.89
C LYS A 206 5.10 10.88 12.48
N VAL A 207 5.03 12.19 12.29
CA VAL A 207 6.19 13.03 12.01
C VAL A 207 6.53 13.89 13.22
N GLY A 208 7.82 14.07 13.49
CA GLY A 208 8.28 14.91 14.61
C GLY A 208 8.09 16.39 14.31
N THR A 209 8.73 16.88 13.24
CA THR A 209 8.69 18.30 12.86
C THR A 209 8.23 18.41 11.40
N ARG A 210 7.26 19.28 11.17
CA ARG A 210 6.83 19.62 9.81
C ARG A 210 7.73 20.72 9.26
N LEU A 211 8.41 20.42 8.16
CA LEU A 211 9.24 21.39 7.46
C LEU A 211 8.40 22.23 6.50
N PHE A 212 8.73 23.52 6.36
CA PHE A 212 8.16 24.34 5.30
C PHE A 212 8.83 24.00 3.97
N PRO A 213 8.07 23.91 2.87
CA PRO A 213 8.64 23.68 1.56
C PRO A 213 9.46 24.92 1.12
N ASP A 214 10.72 24.72 0.82
CA ASP A 214 11.70 25.73 0.41
C ASP A 214 12.24 25.53 -1.00
N LYS A 215 11.89 24.41 -1.64
CA LYS A 215 12.39 24.02 -2.96
C LYS A 215 11.24 23.76 -3.92
N GLN A 216 11.42 24.22 -5.16
CA GLN A 216 10.49 23.91 -6.25
C GLN A 216 10.69 22.48 -6.75
N LEU A 217 9.59 21.79 -7.03
CA LEU A 217 9.56 20.59 -7.83
C LEU A 217 9.50 20.98 -9.31
N PHE A 218 10.55 20.73 -10.06
CA PHE A 218 10.53 20.97 -11.50
C PHE A 218 9.77 19.87 -12.21
N THR A 219 8.63 20.26 -12.80
CA THR A 219 7.76 19.35 -13.56
C THR A 219 8.17 19.22 -15.02
N LYS A 220 9.06 20.09 -15.50
CA LYS A 220 9.46 20.27 -16.91
C LYS A 220 8.31 20.77 -17.81
N CYS A 221 7.22 21.18 -17.22
CA CYS A 221 6.11 21.82 -17.91
C CYS A 221 6.16 23.32 -17.65
N ARG A 222 6.44 24.14 -18.67
CA ARG A 222 6.63 25.60 -18.53
C ARG A 222 5.46 26.31 -17.85
N ILE A 223 4.23 25.93 -18.20
CA ILE A 223 3.03 26.55 -17.64
C ILE A 223 2.84 26.22 -16.15
N VAL A 224 3.40 25.12 -15.69
CA VAL A 224 3.40 24.77 -14.26
C VAL A 224 4.57 25.45 -13.58
N ASP A 225 5.79 25.22 -14.07
CA ASP A 225 7.03 25.63 -13.39
C ASP A 225 7.19 27.16 -13.27
N GLY A 226 6.59 27.91 -14.20
CA GLY A 226 6.62 29.38 -14.17
C GLY A 226 5.46 29.97 -13.37
N PRO A 227 4.20 30.00 -13.92
CA PRO A 227 3.09 30.67 -13.27
C PRO A 227 2.53 29.96 -12.03
N PHE A 228 2.66 28.64 -11.93
CA PHE A 228 2.04 27.82 -10.86
C PHE A 228 3.03 26.83 -10.27
N PRO A 229 4.19 27.28 -9.74
CA PRO A 229 5.25 26.38 -9.29
C PRO A 229 4.76 25.44 -8.19
N VAL A 230 5.13 24.17 -8.30
CA VAL A 230 4.84 23.14 -7.30
C VAL A 230 6.02 23.06 -6.33
N ALA A 231 5.74 23.08 -5.03
CA ALA A 231 6.77 22.90 -4.02
C ALA A 231 7.07 21.42 -3.81
N LYS A 232 8.32 21.06 -3.55
CA LYS A 232 8.67 19.70 -3.06
C LYS A 232 7.98 19.48 -1.71
N GLY A 233 7.17 18.40 -1.61
CA GLY A 233 6.32 18.14 -0.45
C GLY A 233 5.01 18.91 -0.43
N GLY A 234 4.70 19.69 -1.48
CA GLY A 234 3.43 20.39 -1.66
C GLY A 234 2.39 19.56 -2.40
N THR A 235 1.20 20.14 -2.54
CA THR A 235 0.08 19.63 -3.32
C THR A 235 -0.20 20.51 -4.52
N PHE A 236 -0.55 19.90 -5.65
CA PHE A 236 -0.95 20.58 -6.87
C PHE A 236 -2.27 19.99 -7.36
N CYS A 237 -3.29 20.84 -7.55
CA CYS A 237 -4.59 20.42 -8.02
C CYS A 237 -4.79 20.83 -9.49
N THR A 238 -5.28 19.90 -10.31
CA THR A 238 -5.61 20.11 -11.72
C THR A 238 -7.12 20.01 -11.93
N PRO A 239 -7.91 21.00 -11.53
CA PRO A 239 -9.37 20.97 -11.69
C PRO A 239 -9.76 21.23 -13.14
N GLY A 240 -10.89 20.67 -13.54
CA GLY A 240 -11.46 20.95 -14.86
C GLY A 240 -12.57 19.99 -15.24
N PRO A 241 -13.43 20.38 -16.20
CA PRO A 241 -14.47 19.50 -16.71
C PRO A 241 -13.89 18.31 -17.46
N PHE A 242 -14.77 17.42 -17.86
CA PHE A 242 -14.41 16.27 -18.71
C PHE A 242 -13.80 16.75 -20.04
N GLY A 243 -12.71 16.09 -20.47
CA GLY A 243 -12.00 16.44 -21.71
C GLY A 243 -11.07 17.66 -21.62
N ALA A 244 -10.90 18.28 -20.44
CA ALA A 244 -10.03 19.44 -20.26
C ALA A 244 -8.50 19.12 -20.24
N GLY A 245 -8.11 17.88 -20.43
CA GLY A 245 -6.69 17.47 -20.45
C GLY A 245 -6.06 17.26 -19.06
N LYS A 246 -6.86 17.12 -17.99
CA LYS A 246 -6.34 16.86 -16.63
C LYS A 246 -5.38 15.67 -16.56
N THR A 247 -5.84 14.52 -17.04
CA THR A 247 -5.07 13.27 -17.03
C THR A 247 -3.81 13.40 -17.88
N VAL A 248 -3.89 14.06 -19.04
CA VAL A 248 -2.74 14.32 -19.90
C VAL A 248 -1.67 15.13 -19.16
N LEU A 249 -2.06 16.20 -18.44
CA LEU A 249 -1.13 17.01 -17.66
C LEU A 249 -0.51 16.20 -16.53
N GLN A 250 -1.29 15.37 -15.81
CA GLN A 250 -0.80 14.49 -14.75
C GLN A 250 0.21 13.48 -15.30
N HIS A 251 -0.07 12.86 -16.45
CA HIS A 251 0.87 11.94 -17.11
C HIS A 251 2.16 12.65 -17.54
N GLN A 252 2.08 13.88 -18.06
CA GLN A 252 3.25 14.67 -18.42
C GLN A 252 4.12 14.97 -17.19
N ILE A 253 3.52 15.38 -16.07
CA ILE A 253 4.23 15.59 -14.82
C ILE A 253 4.88 14.29 -14.35
N SER A 254 4.16 13.19 -14.35
CA SER A 254 4.70 11.88 -13.94
C SER A 254 5.89 11.42 -14.78
N LYS A 255 5.87 11.72 -16.08
CA LYS A 255 6.96 11.36 -17.01
C LYS A 255 8.23 12.18 -16.81
N TYR A 256 8.10 13.48 -16.56
CA TYR A 256 9.21 14.42 -16.67
C TYR A 256 9.64 15.10 -15.37
N ALA A 257 8.82 15.05 -14.32
CA ALA A 257 9.15 15.70 -13.05
C ALA A 257 10.43 15.12 -12.42
N GLU A 258 11.21 15.99 -11.80
CA GLU A 258 12.45 15.63 -11.11
C GLU A 258 12.17 14.90 -9.79
N THR A 259 11.76 13.63 -9.90
CA THR A 259 11.45 12.75 -8.77
C THR A 259 12.21 11.42 -8.88
N GLN A 260 12.51 10.80 -7.76
CA GLN A 260 13.15 9.48 -7.74
C GLN A 260 12.14 8.36 -7.97
N VAL A 261 10.93 8.50 -7.45
CA VAL A 261 9.84 7.51 -7.52
C VAL A 261 8.56 8.20 -7.98
N VAL A 262 7.79 7.50 -8.78
CA VAL A 262 6.45 7.90 -9.23
C VAL A 262 5.45 6.90 -8.69
N ILE A 263 4.45 7.36 -7.96
CA ILE A 263 3.32 6.53 -7.54
C ILE A 263 2.07 7.07 -8.23
N VAL A 264 1.48 6.25 -9.09
CA VAL A 264 0.24 6.60 -9.79
C VAL A 264 -0.92 5.93 -9.08
N VAL A 265 -1.85 6.73 -8.56
CA VAL A 265 -3.04 6.23 -7.88
C VAL A 265 -4.27 6.58 -8.71
N ALA A 266 -4.83 5.58 -9.41
CA ALA A 266 -6.05 5.70 -10.17
C ALA A 266 -7.25 5.32 -9.28
N CYS A 267 -7.77 6.30 -8.56
CA CYS A 267 -8.89 6.13 -7.63
C CYS A 267 -10.23 6.36 -8.34
N GLY A 268 -10.81 5.31 -8.89
CA GLY A 268 -12.07 5.38 -9.63
C GLY A 268 -11.94 5.95 -11.04
N GLU A 269 -10.75 5.88 -11.62
CA GLU A 269 -10.50 6.26 -13.01
C GLU A 269 -11.18 5.33 -14.00
N ARG A 270 -11.30 5.78 -15.25
CA ARG A 270 -11.85 4.95 -16.33
C ARG A 270 -10.84 3.88 -16.72
N ALA A 271 -11.33 2.70 -16.98
CA ALA A 271 -10.48 1.59 -17.41
C ALA A 271 -9.60 1.93 -18.62
N GLY A 272 -10.11 2.72 -19.59
CA GLY A 272 -9.35 3.17 -20.75
C GLY A 272 -8.13 4.01 -20.40
N GLU A 273 -8.25 4.95 -19.44
CA GLU A 273 -7.14 5.81 -18.99
C GLU A 273 -6.08 5.00 -18.24
N VAL A 274 -6.51 4.03 -17.42
CA VAL A 274 -5.58 3.10 -16.74
C VAL A 274 -4.82 2.24 -17.75
N VAL A 275 -5.52 1.69 -18.75
CA VAL A 275 -4.91 0.87 -19.82
C VAL A 275 -3.89 1.68 -20.61
N GLU A 276 -4.12 2.98 -20.84
CA GLU A 276 -3.16 3.86 -21.51
C GLU A 276 -1.85 3.97 -20.72
N ILE A 277 -1.93 4.20 -19.40
CA ILE A 277 -0.74 4.22 -18.52
C ILE A 277 0.00 2.88 -18.58
N LEU A 278 -0.72 1.76 -18.44
CA LEU A 278 -0.13 0.42 -18.45
C LEU A 278 0.53 0.06 -19.79
N LYS A 279 0.05 0.62 -20.89
CA LYS A 279 0.66 0.44 -22.22
C LYS A 279 1.84 1.37 -22.47
N GLU A 280 1.78 2.62 -21.98
CA GLU A 280 2.80 3.62 -22.29
C GLU A 280 4.03 3.52 -21.37
N PHE A 281 3.84 3.44 -20.05
CA PHE A 281 4.93 3.56 -19.08
C PHE A 281 6.03 2.51 -19.21
N PRO A 282 5.74 1.23 -19.53
CA PRO A 282 6.78 0.23 -19.81
C PRO A 282 7.65 0.51 -21.05
N HIS A 283 7.13 1.31 -21.98
CA HIS A 283 7.82 1.60 -23.25
C HIS A 283 8.50 2.96 -23.26
N LEU A 284 8.11 3.88 -22.37
CA LEU A 284 8.71 5.20 -22.28
C LEU A 284 10.09 5.15 -21.64
N ASP A 285 11.02 5.85 -22.26
CA ASP A 285 12.34 6.06 -21.68
C ASP A 285 12.28 7.21 -20.67
N ASP A 286 12.82 6.96 -19.48
CA ASP A 286 12.95 7.97 -18.44
C ASP A 286 14.15 8.87 -18.75
N PRO A 287 13.92 10.18 -19.00
CA PRO A 287 15.02 11.08 -19.35
C PRO A 287 16.02 11.32 -18.22
N GLN A 288 15.71 10.94 -16.98
CA GLN A 288 16.60 11.12 -15.83
C GLN A 288 17.56 9.93 -15.66
N THR A 289 17.09 8.73 -15.89
CA THR A 289 17.86 7.51 -15.62
C THR A 289 18.33 6.80 -16.88
N GLY A 290 17.73 7.12 -18.04
CA GLY A 290 17.97 6.42 -19.30
C GLY A 290 17.41 4.99 -19.33
N LYS A 291 16.65 4.59 -18.29
CA LYS A 291 15.94 3.32 -18.19
C LYS A 291 14.46 3.52 -18.51
N LYS A 292 13.62 2.52 -18.28
CA LYS A 292 12.17 2.66 -18.50
C LYS A 292 11.51 3.43 -17.35
N LEU A 293 10.49 4.23 -17.66
CA LEU A 293 9.73 4.97 -16.67
C LEU A 293 9.10 4.04 -15.62
N MET A 294 8.65 2.85 -16.05
CA MET A 294 8.09 1.83 -15.16
C MET A 294 9.09 1.37 -14.09
N ASP A 295 10.41 1.44 -14.35
CA ASP A 295 11.44 1.02 -13.39
C ASP A 295 11.44 1.84 -12.09
N ARG A 296 10.90 3.07 -12.12
CA ARG A 296 10.72 3.91 -10.93
C ARG A 296 9.26 4.16 -10.56
N THR A 297 8.34 3.40 -11.17
CA THR A 297 6.89 3.62 -10.99
C THR A 297 6.25 2.46 -10.26
N CYS A 298 5.32 2.80 -9.37
CA CYS A 298 4.35 1.88 -8.79
C CYS A 298 2.94 2.38 -9.16
N ILE A 299 2.07 1.49 -9.61
CA ILE A 299 0.70 1.84 -10.01
C ILE A 299 -0.28 1.17 -9.06
N ILE A 300 -1.20 1.96 -8.51
CA ILE A 300 -2.32 1.47 -7.71
C ILE A 300 -3.59 1.84 -8.46
N CYS A 301 -4.40 0.85 -8.86
CA CYS A 301 -5.55 1.15 -9.69
C CYS A 301 -6.82 0.43 -9.25
N ASN A 302 -7.87 1.23 -9.04
CA ASN A 302 -9.25 0.79 -8.93
C ASN A 302 -10.10 1.57 -9.92
N THR A 303 -10.76 0.87 -10.83
CA THR A 303 -11.57 1.50 -11.87
C THR A 303 -12.91 1.99 -11.35
N SER A 304 -13.56 2.87 -12.10
CA SER A 304 -14.88 3.44 -11.74
C SER A 304 -16.01 2.39 -11.64
N SER A 305 -15.82 1.20 -12.22
CA SER A 305 -16.77 0.08 -12.14
C SER A 305 -16.67 -0.74 -10.86
N MET A 306 -15.62 -0.55 -10.07
CA MET A 306 -15.44 -1.26 -8.80
C MET A 306 -16.31 -0.65 -7.67
N PRO A 307 -16.60 -1.43 -6.61
CA PRO A 307 -17.30 -0.92 -5.43
C PRO A 307 -16.61 0.31 -4.82
N VAL A 308 -17.40 1.19 -4.20
CA VAL A 308 -16.89 2.45 -3.60
C VAL A 308 -15.79 2.15 -2.58
N ALA A 309 -16.00 1.17 -1.70
CA ALA A 309 -15.01 0.78 -0.71
C ALA A 309 -13.66 0.37 -1.31
N ALA A 310 -13.68 -0.39 -2.40
CA ALA A 310 -12.46 -0.77 -3.11
C ALA A 310 -11.75 0.45 -3.72
N ARG A 311 -12.50 1.44 -4.21
CA ARG A 311 -11.90 2.69 -4.72
C ARG A 311 -11.30 3.55 -3.62
N GLU A 312 -11.98 3.64 -2.47
CA GLU A 312 -11.50 4.35 -1.28
C GLU A 312 -10.24 3.73 -0.68
N SER A 313 -10.07 2.41 -0.79
CA SER A 313 -8.85 1.74 -0.30
C SER A 313 -7.58 2.09 -1.09
N SER A 314 -7.70 2.75 -2.26
CA SER A 314 -6.56 3.22 -3.05
C SER A 314 -5.92 4.51 -2.52
N ILE A 315 -6.60 5.23 -1.62
CA ILE A 315 -6.16 6.50 -1.03
C ILE A 315 -5.36 6.19 0.23
#